data_99007a2e18215b5117d79d47c463782c
#
_entry.id   99007a2e18215b5117d79d47c463782c
#
_cell.length_a   1.000
_cell.length_b   1.000
_cell.length_c   1.000
_cell.angle_alpha   90.00
_cell.angle_beta   90.00
_cell.angle_gamma   90.00
#
_symmetry.space_group_name_H-M   'P 1'
#
loop_
_entity.id
_entity.type
_entity.pdbx_description
1 polymer ?
#
loop_
_entity_poly.entity_id
_entity_poly.type
_entity_poly.pdbx_seq_one_letter_code
_entity_poly.pdbx_strand_id
1 'polypeptide(L)'
;MRINRTQGLALTAAVLAVAMTGCSNSASSTASSAASSEAASSVAASSEAAESEAAAASVVSTEDLDVNGTTYSADCYGEFTLSNGDTMKLWKLNGAYADLSALPMKGMVEEFPIEAEAEQIYVADVTSNGETTRQYLRTDKAGRNGTVSVKTFELGDAE
;
A
#
# COMPACT_ATOMS: atom_id res chain seq x y z
N MET A 1 -3.44 -48.13 -19.10
CA MET A 1 -2.34 -48.31 -18.15
C MET A 1 -2.48 -47.28 -17.02
N ARG A 2 -2.88 -47.78 -15.83
CA ARG A 2 -3.21 -46.95 -14.66
C ARG A 2 -1.92 -46.67 -13.88
N ILE A 3 -1.67 -45.43 -13.47
CA ILE A 3 -0.79 -45.19 -12.35
C ILE A 3 -1.38 -44.04 -11.51
N ASN A 4 -2.01 -44.45 -10.40
CA ASN A 4 -2.27 -43.62 -9.23
C ASN A 4 -0.96 -43.37 -8.50
N ARG A 5 -0.72 -42.17 -8.07
CA ARG A 5 0.14 -41.87 -6.91
C ARG A 5 -0.41 -40.72 -6.10
N THR A 6 -1.18 -41.10 -5.12
CA THR A 6 -1.37 -40.44 -3.82
C THR A 6 -0.05 -40.43 -3.04
N GLN A 7 0.18 -39.37 -2.31
CA GLN A 7 0.92 -39.18 -1.04
C GLN A 7 1.60 -37.80 -1.09
N GLY A 8 1.61 -36.99 -0.10
CA GLY A 8 1.25 -37.16 1.31
C GLY A 8 1.32 -35.81 1.99
N LEU A 9 0.53 -35.71 3.03
CA LEU A 9 0.52 -34.64 4.01
C LEU A 9 1.89 -34.46 4.68
N ALA A 10 2.27 -33.21 4.92
CA ALA A 10 3.14 -32.85 6.04
C ALA A 10 2.67 -31.52 6.61
N LEU A 11 1.88 -31.61 7.68
CA LEU A 11 1.65 -30.54 8.64
C LEU A 11 2.96 -30.30 9.42
N THR A 12 3.44 -29.09 9.43
CA THR A 12 4.33 -28.60 10.48
C THR A 12 3.82 -27.28 11.03
N ALA A 13 3.15 -27.39 12.15
CA ALA A 13 2.82 -26.25 13.01
C ALA A 13 4.08 -25.85 13.78
N ALA A 14 4.56 -24.64 13.59
CA ALA A 14 5.55 -24.02 14.46
C ALA A 14 4.90 -22.84 15.17
N VAL A 15 4.53 -23.06 16.41
CA VAL A 15 4.11 -22.03 17.36
C VAL A 15 5.38 -21.37 17.92
N LEU A 16 5.61 -20.11 17.64
CA LEU A 16 6.58 -19.28 18.35
C LEU A 16 5.82 -18.26 19.21
N ALA A 17 5.73 -18.55 20.47
CA ALA A 17 5.34 -17.60 21.50
C ALA A 17 6.58 -16.75 21.86
N VAL A 18 6.53 -15.46 21.64
CA VAL A 18 7.50 -14.50 22.16
C VAL A 18 6.86 -13.75 23.31
N ALA A 19 7.31 -14.06 24.51
CA ALA A 19 6.98 -13.36 25.73
C ALA A 19 7.71 -12.01 25.77
N MET A 20 7.00 -10.92 25.86
CA MET A 20 7.53 -9.60 26.17
C MET A 20 7.60 -9.46 27.69
N THR A 21 8.80 -9.57 28.24
CA THR A 21 9.10 -9.17 29.61
C THR A 21 9.39 -7.68 29.64
N GLY A 22 8.62 -7.00 30.45
CA GLY A 22 8.82 -5.61 30.78
C GLY A 22 10.07 -5.35 31.61
N CYS A 23 10.65 -4.18 31.49
CA CYS A 23 11.57 -3.59 32.47
C CYS A 23 11.12 -2.20 32.82
N SER A 24 10.57 -2.13 34.01
CA SER A 24 10.49 -0.92 34.81
C SER A 24 11.86 -0.62 35.43
N ASN A 25 12.27 0.62 35.48
CA ASN A 25 13.12 1.19 36.53
C ASN A 25 13.06 2.72 36.48
N SER A 26 12.46 3.33 37.41
CA SER A 26 12.73 3.85 38.75
C SER A 26 13.88 4.83 38.86
N ALA A 27 13.46 6.06 39.21
CA ALA A 27 14.01 7.00 40.17
C ALA A 27 15.38 7.62 39.83
N SER A 28 15.58 8.92 39.98
CA SER A 28 15.39 9.79 41.13
C SER A 28 15.71 11.24 40.78
N SER A 29 14.85 12.15 41.26
CA SER A 29 15.07 13.47 41.89
C SER A 29 16.13 14.42 41.31
N THR A 30 15.86 15.71 41.11
CA THR A 30 15.46 16.75 42.05
C THR A 30 15.05 18.05 41.33
N ALA A 31 13.96 18.63 41.78
CA ALA A 31 13.61 20.02 42.02
C ALA A 31 14.23 21.14 41.14
N SER A 32 13.47 22.06 40.59
CA SER A 32 12.77 23.15 41.23
C SER A 32 12.05 24.06 40.22
N SER A 33 10.85 24.45 40.57
CA SER A 33 10.14 25.74 40.45
C SER A 33 9.94 26.34 39.05
N ALA A 34 8.77 26.57 38.76
CA ALA A 34 7.66 27.42 38.98
C ALA A 34 6.92 27.81 37.71
N ALA A 35 5.70 27.58 37.76
CA ALA A 35 4.56 28.47 37.57
C ALA A 35 3.95 28.61 36.17
N SER A 36 2.67 28.19 36.16
CA SER A 36 1.49 28.85 35.54
C SER A 36 1.33 28.76 34.03
N SER A 37 0.31 28.25 33.45
CA SER A 37 -1.14 28.40 33.62
C SER A 37 -1.90 27.38 32.82
N GLU A 38 -2.97 26.91 33.38
CA GLU A 38 -4.16 26.28 32.89
C GLU A 38 -4.57 26.60 31.45
N ALA A 39 -4.95 25.55 30.70
CA ALA A 39 -6.29 25.48 30.13
C ALA A 39 -6.58 24.04 29.67
N ALA A 40 -7.44 23.40 30.43
CA ALA A 40 -8.14 22.19 30.01
C ALA A 40 -9.05 22.54 28.84
N SER A 41 -9.04 21.69 27.82
CA SER A 41 -10.19 21.57 26.93
C SER A 41 -10.31 20.13 26.46
N SER A 42 -11.19 19.43 27.15
CA SER A 42 -11.81 18.21 26.70
C SER A 42 -12.69 18.52 25.51
N VAL A 43 -12.49 17.84 24.38
CA VAL A 43 -13.52 17.78 23.35
C VAL A 43 -13.69 16.35 22.88
N ALA A 44 -14.79 15.86 23.24
CA ALA A 44 -15.71 14.88 22.71
C ALA A 44 -15.32 14.22 21.36
N ALA A 45 -15.41 12.90 21.40
CA ALA A 45 -15.60 12.05 20.25
C ALA A 45 -16.78 12.55 19.42
N SER A 46 -16.50 12.92 18.18
CA SER A 46 -17.53 13.03 17.16
C SER A 46 -17.19 12.00 16.08
N SER A 47 -17.96 10.94 16.11
CA SER A 47 -18.07 9.96 15.06
C SER A 47 -18.86 10.62 13.92
N GLU A 48 -18.16 11.07 12.90
CA GLU A 48 -18.79 11.43 11.64
C GLU A 48 -18.13 10.65 10.52
N ALA A 49 -19.00 10.08 9.69
CA ALA A 49 -18.69 9.29 8.53
C ALA A 49 -17.61 9.97 7.70
N ALA A 50 -16.47 9.31 7.55
CA ALA A 50 -15.40 9.76 6.68
C ALA A 50 -15.86 9.59 5.23
N GLU A 51 -16.29 10.69 4.65
CA GLU A 51 -16.14 10.93 3.22
C GLU A 51 -14.64 10.77 2.93
N SER A 52 -14.29 9.83 2.06
CA SER A 52 -12.91 9.55 1.68
C SER A 52 -12.39 10.74 0.87
N GLU A 53 -11.90 11.77 1.55
CA GLU A 53 -10.99 12.73 0.94
C GLU A 53 -9.67 11.97 0.71
N ALA A 54 -9.32 11.78 -0.56
CA ALA A 54 -8.03 11.23 -0.95
C ALA A 54 -6.94 12.11 -0.33
N ALA A 55 -6.38 11.65 0.79
CA ALA A 55 -5.28 12.33 1.44
C ALA A 55 -4.10 12.34 0.47
N ALA A 56 -3.42 13.48 0.34
CA ALA A 56 -2.15 13.55 -0.34
C ALA A 56 -1.17 12.58 0.34
N ALA A 57 -1.06 11.38 -0.21
CA ALA A 57 -0.19 10.36 0.36
C ALA A 57 1.25 10.76 0.14
N SER A 58 2.04 10.78 1.21
CA SER A 58 3.47 11.05 1.14
C SER A 58 4.24 9.76 0.84
N VAL A 59 5.31 9.89 0.07
CA VAL A 59 6.26 8.80 -0.17
C VAL A 59 6.88 8.37 1.16
N VAL A 60 6.76 7.08 1.48
CA VAL A 60 7.27 6.46 2.71
C VAL A 60 8.70 5.98 2.52
N SER A 61 9.02 5.43 1.36
CA SER A 61 10.34 4.94 0.97
C SER A 61 10.50 4.92 -0.54
N THR A 62 11.74 4.84 -1.00
CA THR A 62 12.06 4.58 -2.41
C THR A 62 12.85 3.28 -2.48
N GLU A 63 12.46 2.39 -3.38
CA GLU A 63 13.08 1.09 -3.59
C GLU A 63 13.13 0.75 -5.09
N ASP A 64 13.95 -0.23 -5.46
CA ASP A 64 14.02 -0.69 -6.84
C ASP A 64 13.07 -1.85 -7.05
N LEU A 65 12.20 -1.76 -8.07
CA LEU A 65 11.29 -2.82 -8.47
C LEU A 65 11.64 -3.32 -9.88
N ASP A 66 11.73 -4.65 -10.02
CA ASP A 66 11.80 -5.28 -11.33
C ASP A 66 10.40 -5.42 -11.93
N VAL A 67 10.27 -4.91 -13.14
CA VAL A 67 9.05 -5.01 -13.94
C VAL A 67 9.43 -5.52 -15.32
N ASN A 68 9.09 -6.75 -15.61
CA ASN A 68 9.36 -7.40 -16.89
C ASN A 68 10.85 -7.38 -17.29
N GLY A 69 11.75 -7.65 -16.33
CA GLY A 69 13.19 -7.68 -16.55
C GLY A 69 13.86 -6.30 -16.62
N THR A 70 13.11 -5.23 -16.40
CA THR A 70 13.64 -3.87 -16.28
C THR A 70 13.46 -3.37 -14.85
N THR A 71 14.55 -2.88 -14.26
CA THR A 71 14.52 -2.33 -12.90
C THR A 71 14.18 -0.85 -12.93
N TYR A 72 13.15 -0.45 -12.21
CA TYR A 72 12.73 0.94 -12.05
C TYR A 72 12.87 1.36 -10.59
N SER A 73 13.29 2.59 -10.36
CA SER A 73 13.16 3.22 -9.05
C SER A 73 11.69 3.46 -8.76
N ALA A 74 11.22 3.07 -7.59
CA ALA A 74 9.82 3.10 -7.23
C ALA A 74 9.60 3.81 -5.89
N ASP A 75 8.71 4.78 -5.88
CA ASP A 75 8.30 5.50 -4.69
C ASP A 75 7.14 4.76 -4.03
N CYS A 76 7.37 4.20 -2.84
CA CYS A 76 6.37 3.50 -2.04
C CYS A 76 5.52 4.50 -1.25
N TYR A 77 4.20 4.38 -1.38
CA TYR A 77 3.22 5.17 -0.62
C TYR A 77 2.71 4.46 0.63
N GLY A 78 3.16 3.22 0.87
CA GLY A 78 2.74 2.42 2.01
C GLY A 78 1.58 1.48 1.70
N GLU A 79 0.88 1.07 2.74
CA GLU A 79 -0.24 0.13 2.67
C GLU A 79 -1.54 0.86 3.03
N PHE A 80 -2.59 0.59 2.27
CA PHE A 80 -3.92 1.17 2.41
C PHE A 80 -4.94 0.06 2.61
N THR A 81 -5.98 0.34 3.38
CA THR A 81 -7.16 -0.53 3.47
C THR A 81 -8.23 0.00 2.52
N LEU A 82 -8.66 -0.83 1.60
CA LEU A 82 -9.70 -0.53 0.63
C LEU A 82 -11.09 -0.64 1.27
N SER A 83 -12.10 -0.05 0.61
CA SER A 83 -13.48 -0.04 1.10
C SER A 83 -14.10 -1.45 1.23
N ASN A 84 -13.63 -2.41 0.45
CA ASN A 84 -14.04 -3.81 0.51
C ASN A 84 -13.32 -4.63 1.61
N GLY A 85 -12.38 -4.02 2.36
CA GLY A 85 -11.59 -4.64 3.42
C GLY A 85 -10.28 -5.29 2.96
N ASP A 86 -9.98 -5.30 1.67
CA ASP A 86 -8.68 -5.73 1.15
C ASP A 86 -7.59 -4.71 1.53
N THR A 87 -6.32 -5.13 1.49
CA THR A 87 -5.20 -4.21 1.64
C THR A 87 -4.45 -4.04 0.32
N MET A 88 -3.95 -2.83 0.08
CA MET A 88 -3.20 -2.49 -1.11
C MET A 88 -1.89 -1.80 -0.72
N LYS A 89 -0.75 -2.39 -1.09
CA LYS A 89 0.54 -1.72 -1.03
C LYS A 89 0.85 -1.11 -2.39
N LEU A 90 1.17 0.19 -2.42
CA LEU A 90 1.21 0.99 -3.65
C LEU A 90 2.58 1.60 -3.89
N TRP A 91 3.03 1.54 -5.14
CA TRP A 91 4.26 2.18 -5.62
C TRP A 91 4.01 2.96 -6.90
N LYS A 92 4.73 4.05 -7.10
CA LYS A 92 4.84 4.76 -8.37
C LYS A 92 6.20 4.46 -8.99
N LEU A 93 6.23 3.99 -10.23
CA LEU A 93 7.47 3.73 -10.96
C LEU A 93 7.98 5.00 -11.62
N ASN A 94 9.17 5.43 -11.25
CA ASN A 94 9.77 6.65 -11.78
C ASN A 94 10.31 6.41 -13.20
N GLY A 95 9.84 7.21 -14.16
CA GLY A 95 10.29 7.14 -15.56
C GLY A 95 9.72 5.99 -16.40
N ALA A 96 8.91 5.10 -15.84
CA ALA A 96 8.39 3.92 -16.52
C ALA A 96 7.28 4.21 -17.55
N TYR A 97 6.69 5.40 -17.54
CA TYR A 97 5.53 5.69 -18.38
C TYR A 97 5.84 5.61 -19.87
N ALA A 98 7.00 6.11 -20.31
CA ALA A 98 7.39 6.09 -21.71
C ALA A 98 7.49 4.66 -22.26
N ASP A 99 8.01 3.73 -21.45
CA ASP A 99 8.26 2.35 -21.83
C ASP A 99 6.98 1.50 -21.79
N LEU A 100 6.12 1.73 -20.79
CA LEU A 100 4.96 0.89 -20.51
C LEU A 100 3.63 1.49 -21.01
N SER A 101 3.61 2.73 -21.50
CA SER A 101 2.39 3.39 -21.94
C SER A 101 1.75 2.78 -23.19
N ALA A 102 2.52 2.04 -24.00
CA ALA A 102 2.03 1.38 -25.21
C ALA A 102 1.30 0.05 -24.93
N LEU A 103 1.44 -0.50 -23.73
CA LEU A 103 0.82 -1.79 -23.39
C LEU A 103 -0.72 -1.68 -23.35
N PRO A 104 -1.44 -2.75 -23.74
CA PRO A 104 -2.89 -2.73 -23.80
C PRO A 104 -3.51 -2.61 -22.40
N MET A 105 -4.56 -1.81 -22.31
CA MET A 105 -5.32 -1.65 -21.07
C MET A 105 -6.31 -2.80 -20.91
N LYS A 106 -6.46 -3.30 -19.66
CA LYS A 106 -7.32 -4.43 -19.35
C LYS A 106 -8.64 -4.01 -18.68
N GLY A 107 -8.60 -3.09 -17.74
CA GLY A 107 -9.78 -2.70 -16.97
C GLY A 107 -9.59 -1.36 -16.27
N MET A 108 -10.65 -0.88 -15.62
CA MET A 108 -10.60 0.28 -14.75
C MET A 108 -10.37 -0.18 -13.31
N VAL A 109 -9.68 0.63 -12.54
CA VAL A 109 -9.52 0.46 -11.10
C VAL A 109 -10.73 1.08 -10.40
N GLU A 110 -11.38 0.32 -9.55
CA GLU A 110 -12.60 0.77 -8.86
C GLU A 110 -12.27 1.75 -7.73
N GLU A 111 -11.15 1.52 -7.05
CA GLU A 111 -10.71 2.37 -5.94
C GLU A 111 -9.20 2.60 -6.04
N PHE A 112 -8.78 3.86 -5.95
CA PHE A 112 -7.38 4.23 -5.92
C PHE A 112 -7.14 5.11 -4.69
N PRO A 113 -6.27 4.70 -3.75
CA PRO A 113 -6.25 5.25 -2.39
C PRO A 113 -5.57 6.62 -2.26
N ILE A 114 -5.00 7.13 -3.35
CA ILE A 114 -4.31 8.42 -3.38
C ILE A 114 -4.78 9.25 -4.58
N GLU A 115 -4.46 10.52 -4.59
CA GLU A 115 -4.66 11.34 -5.78
C GLU A 115 -3.70 10.88 -6.89
N ALA A 116 -4.26 10.43 -8.01
CA ALA A 116 -3.49 9.90 -9.12
C ALA A 116 -2.89 11.02 -9.96
N GLU A 117 -1.58 10.97 -10.17
CA GLU A 117 -0.90 11.84 -11.12
C GLU A 117 -1.14 11.35 -12.55
N ALA A 118 -1.26 12.27 -13.52
CA ALA A 118 -1.42 11.91 -14.92
C ALA A 118 -0.12 11.36 -15.53
N GLU A 119 -0.27 10.45 -16.50
CA GLU A 119 0.85 9.87 -17.25
C GLU A 119 1.91 9.20 -16.35
N GLN A 120 1.44 8.40 -15.38
CA GLN A 120 2.28 7.63 -14.47
C GLN A 120 1.97 6.14 -14.55
N ILE A 121 2.94 5.35 -14.10
CA ILE A 121 2.79 3.90 -13.90
C ILE A 121 2.88 3.63 -12.41
N TYR A 122 1.92 2.87 -11.91
CA TYR A 122 1.88 2.39 -10.53
C TYR A 122 1.93 0.86 -10.50
N VAL A 123 2.42 0.33 -9.40
CA VAL A 123 2.35 -1.10 -9.07
C VAL A 123 1.58 -1.20 -7.76
N ALA A 124 0.63 -2.11 -7.71
CA ALA A 124 -0.15 -2.38 -6.52
C ALA A 124 -0.12 -3.87 -6.18
N ASP A 125 0.29 -4.20 -4.96
CA ASP A 125 0.11 -5.54 -4.41
C ASP A 125 -1.18 -5.53 -3.57
N VAL A 126 -2.22 -6.15 -4.11
CA VAL A 126 -3.53 -6.24 -3.46
C VAL A 126 -3.66 -7.58 -2.77
N THR A 127 -3.92 -7.55 -1.47
CA THR A 127 -4.13 -8.74 -0.65
C THR A 127 -5.59 -8.86 -0.28
N SER A 128 -6.21 -9.93 -0.74
CA SER A 128 -7.58 -10.31 -0.46
C SER A 128 -7.61 -11.72 0.12
N ASN A 129 -8.29 -11.92 1.25
CA ASN A 129 -8.40 -13.24 1.90
C ASN A 129 -7.04 -13.96 2.13
N GLY A 130 -5.95 -13.20 2.30
CA GLY A 130 -4.61 -13.74 2.52
C GLY A 130 -3.85 -14.12 1.23
N GLU A 131 -4.42 -13.88 0.07
CA GLU A 131 -3.77 -14.02 -1.23
C GLU A 131 -3.38 -12.65 -1.78
N THR A 132 -2.12 -12.51 -2.19
CA THR A 132 -1.60 -11.25 -2.74
C THR A 132 -1.45 -11.36 -4.25
N THR A 133 -2.05 -10.42 -4.97
CA THR A 133 -1.98 -10.30 -6.43
C THR A 133 -1.34 -8.98 -6.80
N ARG A 134 -0.31 -9.02 -7.63
CA ARG A 134 0.32 -7.81 -8.18
C ARG A 134 -0.46 -7.30 -9.39
N GLN A 135 -0.78 -6.03 -9.36
CA GLN A 135 -1.46 -5.33 -10.43
C GLN A 135 -0.58 -4.19 -10.95
N TYR A 136 -0.62 -3.97 -12.26
CA TYR A 136 0.04 -2.88 -12.92
C TYR A 136 -1.00 -1.87 -13.36
N LEU A 137 -0.77 -0.60 -13.02
CA LEU A 137 -1.75 0.45 -13.18
C LEU A 137 -1.14 1.58 -14.00
N ARG A 138 -1.90 2.09 -14.95
CA ARG A 138 -1.52 3.25 -15.75
C ARG A 138 -2.55 4.34 -15.61
N THR A 139 -2.09 5.58 -15.48
CA THR A 139 -2.94 6.76 -15.48
C THR A 139 -2.95 7.41 -16.83
N ASP A 140 -4.11 7.87 -17.27
CA ASP A 140 -4.26 8.63 -18.50
C ASP A 140 -3.90 10.10 -18.30
N LYS A 141 -3.91 10.86 -19.39
CA LYS A 141 -3.87 12.32 -19.32
C LYS A 141 -5.08 12.83 -18.54
N ALA A 142 -4.85 13.86 -17.72
CA ALA A 142 -5.95 14.50 -17.02
C ALA A 142 -7.02 14.94 -18.00
N GLY A 143 -8.27 14.54 -17.73
CA GLY A 143 -9.43 14.93 -18.47
C GLY A 143 -9.88 16.37 -18.14
N ARG A 144 -11.12 16.70 -18.50
CA ARG A 144 -11.73 17.95 -18.06
C ARG A 144 -11.81 17.96 -16.54
N ASN A 145 -11.46 19.07 -15.93
CA ASN A 145 -11.39 19.27 -14.46
C ASN A 145 -10.23 18.54 -13.76
N GLY A 146 -9.20 18.12 -14.48
CA GLY A 146 -8.03 17.50 -13.88
C GLY A 146 -8.25 16.06 -13.41
N THR A 147 -9.39 15.44 -13.68
CA THR A 147 -9.65 14.05 -13.30
C THR A 147 -8.78 13.09 -14.10
N VAL A 148 -8.11 12.19 -13.40
CA VAL A 148 -7.25 11.16 -13.97
C VAL A 148 -7.93 9.81 -13.84
N SER A 149 -7.94 9.04 -14.93
CA SER A 149 -8.45 7.66 -14.93
C SER A 149 -7.33 6.70 -14.66
N VAL A 150 -7.51 5.81 -13.67
CA VAL A 150 -6.57 4.73 -13.35
C VAL A 150 -7.08 3.43 -13.96
N LYS A 151 -6.24 2.76 -14.73
CA LYS A 151 -6.58 1.53 -15.44
C LYS A 151 -5.52 0.47 -15.22
N THR A 152 -5.95 -0.79 -15.17
CA THR A 152 -5.04 -1.93 -15.16
C THR A 152 -4.53 -2.24 -16.56
N PHE A 153 -3.30 -2.75 -16.64
CA PHE A 153 -2.74 -3.33 -17.85
C PHE A 153 -1.98 -4.63 -17.51
N GLU A 154 -1.76 -5.47 -18.50
CA GLU A 154 -0.94 -6.67 -18.37
C GLU A 154 0.43 -6.43 -18.99
N LEU A 155 1.46 -6.93 -18.33
CA LEU A 155 2.78 -7.03 -18.93
C LEU A 155 2.72 -8.10 -20.03
N GLY A 156 3.26 -7.77 -21.21
CA GLY A 156 3.50 -8.79 -22.23
C GLY A 156 4.55 -9.79 -21.74
N ASP A 157 4.50 -11.01 -22.28
CA ASP A 157 5.57 -11.97 -22.06
C ASP A 157 6.88 -11.34 -22.59
N ALA A 158 7.93 -11.40 -21.77
CA ALA A 158 9.26 -10.99 -22.20
C ALA A 158 9.71 -11.97 -23.30
N GLU A 159 9.86 -11.49 -24.54
CA GLU A 159 10.46 -12.26 -25.64
C GLU A 159 11.97 -12.42 -25.47
#